data_0e16c1cef3b976780c6074c887a357b3
#
_entry.id   0e16c1cef3b976780c6074c887a357b3
#
_cell.length_a   1.000
_cell.length_b   1.000
_cell.length_c   1.000
_cell.angle_alpha   90.00
_cell.angle_beta   90.00
_cell.angle_gamma   90.00
#
_symmetry.space_group_name_H-M   'P 1'
#
loop_
_entity.id
_entity.type
_entity.pdbx_description
1 polymer ?
#
loop_
_entity_poly.entity_id
_entity_poly.type
_entity_poly.pdbx_seq_one_letter_code
_entity_poly.pdbx_strand_id
1 'polypeptide(L)'
;PLSVGMTAKLDGQFYNIVRVSKKITGGFPVTTAQCEHITYLLNEEQYNLVTFVFEGTPADGMVQLLSGTPFSVGVIEATGRVGCAFTDQSPLSRRSALMRFIDACGCEVEYDGYKINLRKHRGSTVRKSLMDGENVTDLAVNIDSRENTQSYEISLFKMADLQAGDEVNITYTPMGVNVDTRIISIEYDPFYRYTVRVEVGDYVPNLLASTATQLDRVRQEFKAADGKLLSSIQTVDGNLSTLSQTVSGFNTRIENAEGAVSTLSQTVSGFNTRIE
;
A
#
# COMPACT_ATOMS: atom_id res chain seq x y z
N PRO A 1 -21.94 28.87 -15.02
CA PRO A 1 -20.52 29.13 -14.99
C PRO A 1 -19.79 28.01 -14.26
N LEU A 2 -18.68 27.52 -14.84
CA LEU A 2 -17.84 26.52 -14.17
C LEU A 2 -17.17 27.14 -12.94
N SER A 3 -17.15 26.42 -11.83
CA SER A 3 -16.46 26.82 -10.59
C SER A 3 -15.72 25.63 -9.96
N VAL A 4 -14.69 25.94 -9.17
CA VAL A 4 -13.97 24.95 -8.37
C VAL A 4 -14.92 24.26 -7.41
N GLY A 5 -14.77 22.97 -7.19
CA GLY A 5 -15.62 22.12 -6.36
C GLY A 5 -16.85 21.55 -7.07
N MET A 6 -17.10 21.93 -8.31
CA MET A 6 -18.16 21.27 -9.12
C MET A 6 -17.65 19.94 -9.65
N THR A 7 -18.57 18.99 -9.80
CA THR A 7 -18.28 17.68 -10.41
C THR A 7 -18.66 17.69 -11.90
N ALA A 8 -17.73 17.24 -12.73
CA ALA A 8 -17.97 16.98 -14.14
C ALA A 8 -18.08 15.46 -14.37
N LYS A 9 -18.88 15.06 -15.36
CA LYS A 9 -18.98 13.64 -15.78
C LYS A 9 -18.50 13.52 -17.24
N LEU A 10 -17.60 12.58 -17.47
CA LEU A 10 -17.06 12.28 -18.80
C LEU A 10 -16.90 10.77 -18.94
N ASP A 11 -17.46 10.18 -20.00
CA ASP A 11 -17.41 8.75 -20.32
C ASP A 11 -17.69 7.82 -19.11
N GLY A 12 -18.73 8.17 -18.35
CA GLY A 12 -19.13 7.40 -17.16
C GLY A 12 -18.35 7.71 -15.87
N GLN A 13 -17.19 8.32 -15.98
CA GLN A 13 -16.34 8.70 -14.85
C GLN A 13 -16.68 10.10 -14.32
N PHE A 14 -16.39 10.32 -13.04
CA PHE A 14 -16.62 11.59 -12.37
C PHE A 14 -15.29 12.27 -12.04
N TYR A 15 -15.28 13.60 -12.18
CA TYR A 15 -14.11 14.44 -11.97
C TYR A 15 -14.48 15.68 -11.16
N ASN A 16 -13.64 16.04 -10.20
CA ASN A 16 -13.76 17.31 -9.49
C ASN A 16 -13.01 18.41 -10.22
N ILE A 17 -13.64 19.56 -10.39
CA ILE A 17 -12.98 20.75 -10.93
C ILE A 17 -12.11 21.35 -9.82
N VAL A 18 -10.80 21.26 -9.99
CA VAL A 18 -9.80 21.76 -9.03
C VAL A 18 -9.27 23.14 -9.39
N ARG A 19 -9.36 23.51 -10.67
CA ARG A 19 -8.92 24.82 -11.14
C ARG A 19 -9.75 25.30 -12.31
N VAL A 20 -10.08 26.59 -12.30
CA VAL A 20 -10.75 27.25 -13.43
C VAL A 20 -9.96 28.49 -13.82
N SER A 21 -9.63 28.62 -15.09
CA SER A 21 -9.04 29.82 -15.67
C SER A 21 -9.92 30.37 -16.77
N LYS A 22 -9.99 31.69 -16.87
CA LYS A 22 -10.75 32.40 -17.90
C LYS A 22 -9.82 33.37 -18.63
N LYS A 23 -9.85 33.35 -19.94
CA LYS A 23 -9.07 34.24 -20.77
C LYS A 23 -9.84 34.64 -22.02
N ILE A 24 -9.47 35.75 -22.65
CA ILE A 24 -9.93 36.14 -23.97
C ILE A 24 -8.88 35.70 -24.99
N THR A 25 -9.26 34.90 -25.97
CA THR A 25 -8.38 34.40 -27.02
C THR A 25 -9.06 34.68 -28.37
N GLY A 26 -8.40 35.43 -29.24
CA GLY A 26 -8.99 35.81 -30.55
C GLY A 26 -10.31 36.60 -30.44
N GLY A 27 -10.49 37.39 -29.34
CA GLY A 27 -11.73 38.14 -29.07
C GLY A 27 -12.86 37.33 -28.43
N PHE A 28 -12.66 36.04 -28.18
CA PHE A 28 -13.65 35.16 -27.55
C PHE A 28 -13.29 34.79 -26.11
N PRO A 29 -14.26 34.79 -25.18
CA PRO A 29 -14.04 34.31 -23.83
C PRO A 29 -13.86 32.77 -23.81
N VAL A 30 -12.72 32.33 -23.37
CA VAL A 30 -12.40 30.90 -23.17
C VAL A 30 -12.29 30.60 -21.70
N THR A 31 -12.99 29.56 -21.23
CA THR A 31 -12.90 29.04 -19.87
C THR A 31 -12.28 27.64 -19.91
N THR A 32 -11.18 27.47 -19.20
CA THR A 32 -10.51 26.18 -19.05
C THR A 32 -10.70 25.68 -17.63
N ALA A 33 -11.15 24.45 -17.46
CA ALA A 33 -11.23 23.77 -16.19
C ALA A 33 -10.21 22.64 -16.14
N GLN A 34 -9.44 22.59 -15.06
CA GLN A 34 -8.61 21.44 -14.72
C GLN A 34 -9.40 20.58 -13.74
N CYS A 35 -9.47 19.30 -14.05
CA CYS A 35 -10.25 18.34 -13.28
C CYS A 35 -9.35 17.19 -12.82
N GLU A 36 -9.65 16.66 -11.63
CA GLU A 36 -9.05 15.45 -11.11
C GLU A 36 -10.10 14.36 -10.97
N HIS A 37 -9.72 13.11 -11.19
CA HIS A 37 -10.65 11.99 -11.02
C HIS A 37 -11.23 11.97 -9.60
N ILE A 38 -12.51 11.63 -9.48
CA ILE A 38 -13.24 11.70 -8.19
C ILE A 38 -12.55 10.92 -7.06
N THR A 39 -11.77 9.88 -7.38
CA THR A 39 -11.03 9.09 -6.38
C THR A 39 -9.94 9.87 -5.64
N TYR A 40 -9.55 11.06 -6.12
CA TYR A 40 -8.65 11.94 -5.39
C TYR A 40 -9.28 12.52 -4.11
N LEU A 41 -10.61 12.46 -3.95
CA LEU A 41 -11.26 12.73 -2.67
C LEU A 41 -10.71 11.88 -1.53
N LEU A 42 -10.25 10.66 -1.82
CA LEU A 42 -9.62 9.80 -0.81
C LEU A 42 -8.28 10.35 -0.26
N ASN A 43 -7.77 11.45 -0.78
CA ASN A 43 -6.62 12.17 -0.22
C ASN A 43 -7.05 13.27 0.77
N GLU A 44 -8.34 13.57 0.91
CA GLU A 44 -8.81 14.58 1.85
C GLU A 44 -8.59 14.10 3.29
N GLU A 45 -8.19 15.03 4.16
CA GLU A 45 -7.83 14.75 5.56
C GLU A 45 -8.91 14.02 6.34
N GLN A 46 -10.18 14.31 6.05
CA GLN A 46 -11.33 13.65 6.69
C GLN A 46 -11.39 12.13 6.47
N TYR A 47 -10.72 11.62 5.43
CA TYR A 47 -10.66 10.18 5.12
C TYR A 47 -9.34 9.53 5.54
N ASN A 48 -8.42 10.26 6.15
CA ASN A 48 -7.13 9.72 6.56
C ASN A 48 -7.29 8.60 7.59
N LEU A 49 -6.36 7.65 7.54
CA LEU A 49 -6.25 6.55 8.49
C LEU A 49 -4.98 6.71 9.34
N VAL A 50 -5.13 6.55 10.64
CA VAL A 50 -4.00 6.48 11.57
C VAL A 50 -3.41 5.07 11.57
N THR A 51 -4.27 4.06 11.46
CA THR A 51 -3.87 2.67 11.42
C THR A 51 -4.85 1.85 10.60
N PHE A 52 -4.35 0.84 9.92
CA PHE A 52 -5.15 -0.17 9.27
C PHE A 52 -4.49 -1.53 9.48
N VAL A 53 -5.21 -2.44 10.11
CA VAL A 53 -4.77 -3.82 10.30
C VAL A 53 -5.89 -4.71 9.82
N PHE A 54 -5.58 -5.57 8.89
CA PHE A 54 -6.55 -6.47 8.30
C PHE A 54 -5.93 -7.82 7.98
N GLU A 55 -6.68 -8.87 8.24
CA GLU A 55 -6.41 -10.23 7.80
C GLU A 55 -7.75 -10.89 7.42
N GLY A 56 -7.90 -11.24 6.16
CA GLY A 56 -9.17 -11.81 5.69
C GLY A 56 -9.24 -11.92 4.18
N THR A 57 -10.45 -11.92 3.62
CA THR A 57 -10.63 -11.91 2.18
C THR A 57 -10.39 -10.51 1.59
N PRO A 58 -9.90 -10.38 0.36
CA PRO A 58 -9.75 -9.08 -0.29
C PRO A 58 -11.04 -8.25 -0.31
N ALA A 59 -12.20 -8.90 -0.45
CA ALA A 59 -13.50 -8.23 -0.45
C ALA A 59 -13.80 -7.58 0.90
N ASP A 60 -13.60 -8.30 2.00
CA ASP A 60 -13.82 -7.77 3.35
C ASP A 60 -12.86 -6.62 3.66
N GLY A 61 -11.58 -6.75 3.24
CA GLY A 61 -10.59 -5.70 3.40
C GLY A 61 -10.96 -4.43 2.64
N MET A 62 -11.46 -4.55 1.43
CA MET A 62 -11.98 -3.41 0.65
C MET A 62 -13.18 -2.74 1.31
N VAL A 63 -14.12 -3.53 1.85
CA VAL A 63 -15.28 -3.00 2.58
C VAL A 63 -14.80 -2.20 3.80
N GLN A 64 -13.89 -2.75 4.59
CA GLN A 64 -13.33 -2.06 5.74
C GLN A 64 -12.57 -0.79 5.34
N LEU A 65 -11.76 -0.87 4.28
CA LEU A 65 -10.94 0.23 3.80
C LEU A 65 -11.78 1.38 3.24
N LEU A 66 -12.90 1.10 2.58
CA LEU A 66 -13.77 2.13 1.99
C LEU A 66 -14.88 2.61 2.94
N SER A 67 -15.00 2.03 4.12
CA SER A 67 -15.99 2.44 5.12
C SER A 67 -15.84 3.92 5.49
N GLY A 68 -16.97 4.64 5.53
CA GLY A 68 -16.98 6.08 5.82
C GLY A 68 -16.53 6.98 4.67
N THR A 69 -16.31 6.43 3.48
CA THR A 69 -16.04 7.18 2.24
C THR A 69 -17.24 7.13 1.30
N PRO A 70 -17.32 8.00 0.29
CA PRO A 70 -18.38 7.94 -0.71
C PRO A 70 -18.22 6.77 -1.71
N PHE A 71 -17.15 6.00 -1.60
CA PHE A 71 -16.84 4.92 -2.53
C PHE A 71 -17.40 3.59 -2.06
N SER A 72 -17.70 2.73 -3.01
CA SER A 72 -18.18 1.36 -2.78
C SER A 72 -17.28 0.34 -3.44
N VAL A 73 -17.31 -0.87 -2.91
CA VAL A 73 -16.61 -2.02 -3.49
C VAL A 73 -17.34 -2.44 -4.77
N GLY A 74 -16.59 -2.61 -5.85
CA GLY A 74 -17.08 -3.15 -7.12
C GLY A 74 -16.72 -4.63 -7.29
N VAL A 75 -16.21 -5.00 -8.46
CA VAL A 75 -15.78 -6.36 -8.75
C VAL A 75 -14.46 -6.66 -8.08
N ILE A 76 -14.36 -7.81 -7.40
CA ILE A 76 -13.15 -8.29 -6.75
C ILE A 76 -12.76 -9.63 -7.39
N GLU A 77 -11.69 -9.63 -8.17
CA GLU A 77 -11.13 -10.84 -8.79
C GLU A 77 -10.02 -11.47 -7.94
N ALA A 78 -9.53 -10.75 -6.94
CA ALA A 78 -8.59 -11.27 -5.97
C ALA A 78 -9.22 -12.40 -5.16
N THR A 79 -8.46 -13.48 -4.97
CA THR A 79 -8.89 -14.67 -4.21
C THR A 79 -7.88 -14.99 -3.11
N GLY A 80 -8.31 -15.79 -2.13
CA GLY A 80 -7.46 -16.21 -1.02
C GLY A 80 -7.57 -15.26 0.18
N ARG A 81 -6.58 -15.33 1.06
CA ARG A 81 -6.47 -14.46 2.25
C ARG A 81 -5.32 -13.48 2.05
N VAL A 82 -5.51 -12.27 2.49
CA VAL A 82 -4.50 -11.21 2.49
C VAL A 82 -4.34 -10.67 3.90
N GLY A 83 -3.10 -10.48 4.30
CA GLY A 83 -2.73 -9.75 5.51
C GLY A 83 -2.13 -8.41 5.12
N CYS A 84 -2.63 -7.33 5.69
CA CYS A 84 -2.12 -5.98 5.46
C CYS A 84 -2.16 -5.20 6.77
N ALA A 85 -1.00 -4.70 7.19
CA ALA A 85 -0.90 -3.88 8.37
C ALA A 85 -0.01 -2.67 8.08
N PHE A 86 -0.54 -1.49 8.37
CA PHE A 86 0.26 -0.27 8.38
C PHE A 86 -0.19 0.63 9.52
N THR A 87 0.81 1.10 10.23
CA THR A 87 0.67 2.04 11.33
C THR A 87 1.71 3.11 11.08
N ASP A 88 1.30 4.25 10.60
CA ASP A 88 2.21 5.37 10.37
C ASP A 88 2.12 6.35 11.55
N GLN A 89 3.24 7.00 11.88
CA GLN A 89 3.26 8.06 12.90
C GLN A 89 2.49 9.30 12.44
N SER A 90 2.27 9.42 11.13
CA SER A 90 1.43 10.45 10.51
C SER A 90 0.23 9.79 9.86
N PRO A 91 -0.95 10.44 9.87
CA PRO A 91 -2.13 9.92 9.19
C PRO A 91 -1.84 9.66 7.71
N LEU A 92 -2.17 8.46 7.25
CA LEU A 92 -2.04 8.06 5.86
C LEU A 92 -3.30 8.40 5.09
N SER A 93 -3.20 8.99 3.89
CA SER A 93 -4.38 9.20 3.07
C SER A 93 -5.05 7.87 2.73
N ARG A 94 -6.37 7.88 2.70
CA ARG A 94 -7.16 6.67 2.35
C ARG A 94 -6.77 6.11 0.98
N ARG A 95 -6.39 7.00 0.04
CA ARG A 95 -5.89 6.60 -1.28
C ARG A 95 -4.58 5.83 -1.18
N SER A 96 -3.62 6.31 -0.39
CA SER A 96 -2.34 5.61 -0.20
C SER A 96 -2.54 4.27 0.50
N ALA A 97 -3.44 4.21 1.50
CA ALA A 97 -3.83 2.97 2.15
C ALA A 97 -4.45 1.97 1.17
N LEU A 98 -5.34 2.45 0.29
CA LEU A 98 -5.95 1.65 -0.77
C LEU A 98 -4.89 1.07 -1.71
N MET A 99 -3.92 1.87 -2.17
CA MET A 99 -2.87 1.38 -3.06
C MET A 99 -2.02 0.30 -2.39
N ARG A 100 -1.61 0.49 -1.13
CA ARG A 100 -0.88 -0.53 -0.35
C ARG A 100 -1.67 -1.83 -0.20
N PHE A 101 -2.98 -1.73 -0.01
CA PHE A 101 -3.83 -2.91 0.11
C PHE A 101 -3.97 -3.65 -1.23
N ILE A 102 -4.11 -2.92 -2.33
CA ILE A 102 -4.19 -3.49 -3.69
C ILE A 102 -2.90 -4.23 -4.03
N ASP A 103 -1.74 -3.64 -3.70
CA ASP A 103 -0.43 -4.28 -3.88
C ASP A 103 -0.31 -5.57 -3.05
N ALA A 104 -0.79 -5.55 -1.80
CA ALA A 104 -0.82 -6.76 -0.97
C ALA A 104 -1.73 -7.86 -1.54
N CYS A 105 -2.76 -7.48 -2.28
CA CYS A 105 -3.62 -8.42 -3.00
C CYS A 105 -3.00 -8.93 -4.32
N GLY A 106 -1.92 -8.34 -4.81
CA GLY A 106 -1.33 -8.64 -6.11
C GLY A 106 -2.27 -8.35 -7.28
N CYS A 107 -3.06 -7.27 -7.17
CA CYS A 107 -4.09 -6.89 -8.12
C CYS A 107 -3.86 -5.48 -8.67
N GLU A 108 -4.65 -5.12 -9.66
CA GLU A 108 -4.70 -3.81 -10.27
C GLU A 108 -6.05 -3.14 -9.98
N VAL A 109 -6.03 -1.81 -9.83
CA VAL A 109 -7.25 -1.05 -9.57
C VAL A 109 -7.90 -0.61 -10.88
N GLU A 110 -9.20 -0.75 -10.93
CA GLU A 110 -10.05 -0.17 -11.98
C GLU A 110 -11.15 0.66 -11.31
N TYR A 111 -11.40 1.85 -11.84
CA TYR A 111 -12.42 2.75 -11.32
C TYR A 111 -13.64 2.76 -12.24
N ASP A 112 -14.84 2.64 -11.66
CA ASP A 112 -16.12 2.79 -12.34
C ASP A 112 -16.96 3.79 -11.53
N GLY A 113 -16.76 5.07 -11.82
CA GLY A 113 -17.36 6.17 -11.06
C GLY A 113 -16.95 6.11 -9.58
N TYR A 114 -17.92 5.86 -8.71
CA TYR A 114 -17.69 5.70 -7.27
C TYR A 114 -17.43 4.24 -6.85
N LYS A 115 -17.35 3.30 -7.80
CA LYS A 115 -16.99 1.91 -7.52
C LYS A 115 -15.51 1.67 -7.76
N ILE A 116 -14.90 0.91 -6.88
CA ILE A 116 -13.49 0.52 -6.97
C ILE A 116 -13.43 -0.98 -7.16
N ASN A 117 -12.91 -1.41 -8.30
CA ASN A 117 -12.74 -2.80 -8.68
C ASN A 117 -11.28 -3.23 -8.44
N LEU A 118 -11.09 -4.48 -8.00
CA LEU A 118 -9.80 -5.16 -7.97
C LEU A 118 -9.76 -6.19 -9.09
N ARG A 119 -8.94 -5.93 -10.10
CA ARG A 119 -8.73 -6.81 -11.24
C ARG A 119 -7.42 -7.57 -11.11
N LYS A 120 -7.37 -8.82 -11.54
CA LYS A 120 -6.09 -9.53 -11.71
C LYS A 120 -5.26 -8.92 -12.82
N HIS A 121 -5.94 -8.46 -13.85
CA HIS A 121 -5.37 -7.79 -15.00
C HIS A 121 -6.35 -6.72 -15.50
N ARG A 122 -5.87 -5.49 -15.61
CA ARG A 122 -6.64 -4.39 -16.21
C ARG A 122 -6.36 -4.33 -17.70
N GLY A 123 -7.37 -4.02 -18.49
CA GLY A 123 -7.28 -3.98 -19.95
C GLY A 123 -7.41 -5.34 -20.61
N SER A 124 -7.25 -5.35 -21.92
CA SER A 124 -7.36 -6.54 -22.76
C SER A 124 -6.04 -7.29 -22.87
N THR A 125 -6.08 -8.60 -22.72
CA THR A 125 -4.96 -9.50 -23.04
C THR A 125 -4.89 -9.82 -24.53
N VAL A 126 -5.89 -9.41 -25.31
CA VAL A 126 -5.84 -9.48 -26.77
C VAL A 126 -4.94 -8.36 -27.26
N ARG A 127 -3.80 -8.74 -27.79
CA ARG A 127 -2.73 -7.81 -28.20
C ARG A 127 -3.16 -6.98 -29.41
N LYS A 128 -3.04 -5.64 -29.27
CA LYS A 128 -3.29 -4.70 -30.36
C LYS A 128 -1.97 -4.28 -30.99
N SER A 129 -1.96 -4.04 -32.30
CA SER A 129 -0.75 -3.64 -33.01
C SER A 129 -0.64 -2.13 -33.15
N LEU A 130 0.52 -1.58 -32.80
CA LEU A 130 0.93 -0.20 -32.98
C LEU A 130 2.10 -0.17 -33.96
N MET A 131 1.85 0.27 -35.21
CA MET A 131 2.81 0.18 -36.31
C MET A 131 3.07 1.53 -36.95
N ASP A 132 4.35 1.81 -37.25
CA ASP A 132 4.72 2.95 -38.09
C ASP A 132 4.10 2.82 -39.49
N GLY A 133 3.67 3.96 -40.02
CA GLY A 133 2.97 4.03 -41.29
C GLY A 133 1.49 3.62 -41.28
N GLU A 134 0.99 3.05 -40.17
CA GLU A 134 -0.42 2.71 -40.00
C GLU A 134 -1.10 3.63 -38.97
N ASN A 135 -0.69 3.52 -37.73
CA ASN A 135 -1.35 4.23 -36.62
C ASN A 135 -0.38 4.94 -35.67
N VAL A 136 0.93 4.72 -35.82
CA VAL A 136 1.97 5.44 -35.08
C VAL A 136 2.51 6.58 -35.91
N THR A 137 2.48 7.80 -35.35
CA THR A 137 3.03 8.99 -36.00
C THR A 137 4.38 9.40 -35.45
N ASP A 138 4.64 9.10 -34.19
CA ASP A 138 5.89 9.45 -33.52
C ASP A 138 6.16 8.50 -32.36
N LEU A 139 7.46 8.25 -32.06
CA LEU A 139 7.91 7.38 -30.98
C LEU A 139 9.08 8.03 -30.25
N ALA A 140 8.97 8.18 -28.95
CA ALA A 140 10.07 8.51 -28.08
C ALA A 140 10.39 7.32 -27.15
N VAL A 141 11.68 7.04 -26.94
CA VAL A 141 12.15 5.99 -26.04
C VAL A 141 12.76 6.66 -24.80
N ASN A 142 12.24 6.32 -23.63
CA ASN A 142 12.73 6.80 -22.36
C ASN A 142 13.39 5.64 -21.61
N ILE A 143 14.68 5.78 -21.29
CA ILE A 143 15.43 4.77 -20.53
C ILE A 143 15.88 5.43 -19.23
N ASP A 144 15.40 4.91 -18.08
CA ASP A 144 15.92 5.29 -16.78
C ASP A 144 16.87 4.22 -16.25
N SER A 145 18.16 4.53 -16.25
CA SER A 145 19.19 3.64 -15.76
C SER A 145 19.23 3.48 -14.24
N ARG A 146 18.56 4.36 -13.49
CA ARG A 146 18.49 4.28 -12.02
C ARG A 146 17.41 3.31 -11.58
N GLU A 147 16.29 3.31 -12.31
CA GLU A 147 15.16 2.43 -12.03
C GLU A 147 15.18 1.16 -12.87
N ASN A 148 16.14 1.04 -13.81
CA ASN A 148 16.23 -0.04 -14.79
C ASN A 148 14.92 -0.25 -15.55
N THR A 149 14.27 0.87 -15.89
CA THR A 149 12.99 0.87 -16.59
C THR A 149 13.16 1.43 -18.00
N GLN A 150 12.40 0.89 -18.92
CA GLN A 150 12.30 1.38 -20.29
C GLN A 150 10.82 1.63 -20.59
N SER A 151 10.51 2.84 -21.01
CA SER A 151 9.17 3.21 -21.47
C SER A 151 9.23 3.86 -22.86
N TYR A 152 8.12 3.78 -23.54
CA TYR A 152 7.95 4.35 -24.88
C TYR A 152 6.74 5.29 -24.84
N GLU A 153 6.93 6.50 -25.35
CA GLU A 153 5.87 7.47 -25.54
C GLU A 153 5.52 7.50 -27.05
N ILE A 154 4.28 7.19 -27.38
CA ILE A 154 3.84 6.96 -28.74
C ILE A 154 2.71 7.91 -29.07
N SER A 155 2.90 8.72 -30.10
CA SER A 155 1.83 9.53 -30.69
C SER A 155 1.07 8.70 -31.72
N LEU A 156 -0.27 8.75 -31.65
CA LEU A 156 -1.14 7.90 -32.46
C LEU A 156 -1.99 8.74 -33.42
N PHE A 157 -2.32 8.15 -34.56
CA PHE A 157 -3.27 8.70 -35.52
C PHE A 157 -4.59 7.94 -35.42
N LYS A 158 -5.62 8.62 -34.90
CA LYS A 158 -7.02 8.17 -34.85
C LYS A 158 -7.26 6.73 -34.43
N MET A 159 -6.55 6.27 -33.40
CA MET A 159 -6.79 4.95 -32.84
C MET A 159 -7.86 5.02 -31.76
N ALA A 160 -8.95 4.26 -31.94
CA ALA A 160 -10.03 4.11 -30.98
C ALA A 160 -9.78 2.85 -30.10
N ASP A 161 -10.54 2.76 -29.02
CA ASP A 161 -10.66 1.56 -28.17
C ASP A 161 -9.37 1.08 -27.49
N LEU A 162 -8.41 1.97 -27.23
CA LEU A 162 -7.28 1.70 -26.37
C LEU A 162 -7.62 2.04 -24.91
N GLN A 163 -7.17 1.19 -24.00
CA GLN A 163 -7.31 1.40 -22.57
C GLN A 163 -5.97 1.19 -21.87
N ALA A 164 -5.76 1.89 -20.75
CA ALA A 164 -4.61 1.61 -19.90
C ALA A 164 -4.70 0.16 -19.38
N GLY A 165 -3.59 -0.57 -19.50
CA GLY A 165 -3.52 -1.99 -19.20
C GLY A 165 -3.64 -2.91 -20.40
N ASP A 166 -4.07 -2.43 -21.58
CA ASP A 166 -4.12 -3.25 -22.80
C ASP A 166 -2.71 -3.74 -23.19
N GLU A 167 -2.61 -4.99 -23.62
CA GLU A 167 -1.40 -5.51 -24.25
C GLU A 167 -1.28 -4.98 -25.69
N VAL A 168 -0.07 -4.55 -26.04
CA VAL A 168 0.24 -4.04 -27.38
C VAL A 168 1.55 -4.61 -27.88
N ASN A 169 1.63 -4.75 -29.21
CA ASN A 169 2.89 -4.92 -29.94
C ASN A 169 3.23 -3.62 -30.64
N ILE A 170 4.42 -3.10 -30.42
CA ILE A 170 4.93 -1.90 -31.07
C ILE A 170 5.93 -2.29 -32.13
N THR A 171 5.70 -1.87 -33.35
CA THR A 171 6.65 -1.98 -34.45
C THR A 171 6.97 -0.61 -35.00
N TYR A 172 8.20 -0.12 -34.81
CA TYR A 172 8.66 1.16 -35.33
C TYR A 172 9.97 0.99 -36.05
N THR A 173 9.89 0.80 -37.35
CA THR A 173 11.00 0.44 -38.24
C THR A 173 12.13 1.45 -38.26
N PRO A 174 11.89 2.79 -38.24
CA PRO A 174 12.97 3.78 -38.27
C PRO A 174 13.93 3.71 -37.09
N MET A 175 13.49 3.18 -35.94
CA MET A 175 14.32 3.01 -34.74
C MET A 175 14.64 1.53 -34.42
N GLY A 176 14.23 0.58 -35.29
CA GLY A 176 14.43 -0.85 -35.06
C GLY A 176 13.68 -1.38 -33.84
N VAL A 177 12.59 -0.72 -33.42
CA VAL A 177 11.78 -1.14 -32.27
C VAL A 177 10.78 -2.18 -32.71
N ASN A 178 10.79 -3.34 -32.04
CA ASN A 178 9.72 -4.36 -32.13
C ASN A 178 9.60 -5.00 -30.75
N VAL A 179 8.58 -4.58 -29.99
CA VAL A 179 8.44 -4.97 -28.60
C VAL A 179 6.98 -5.24 -28.23
N ASP A 180 6.78 -6.29 -27.45
CA ASP A 180 5.51 -6.60 -26.81
C ASP A 180 5.50 -5.98 -25.42
N THR A 181 4.46 -5.19 -25.09
CA THR A 181 4.39 -4.44 -23.85
C THR A 181 2.94 -4.09 -23.48
N ARG A 182 2.76 -3.28 -22.45
CA ARG A 182 1.45 -2.83 -21.96
C ARG A 182 1.32 -1.32 -22.00
N ILE A 183 0.10 -0.85 -22.18
CA ILE A 183 -0.24 0.57 -22.06
C ILE A 183 -0.27 0.95 -20.58
N ILE A 184 0.60 1.88 -20.19
CA ILE A 184 0.67 2.45 -18.83
C ILE A 184 -0.33 3.60 -18.69
N SER A 185 -0.28 4.54 -19.65
CA SER A 185 -1.15 5.70 -19.65
C SER A 185 -1.64 6.03 -21.06
N ILE A 186 -2.77 6.69 -21.15
CA ILE A 186 -3.36 7.17 -22.41
C ILE A 186 -3.73 8.64 -22.31
N GLU A 187 -3.48 9.37 -23.39
CA GLU A 187 -4.04 10.67 -23.64
C GLU A 187 -5.17 10.51 -24.67
N TYR A 188 -6.38 10.83 -24.24
CA TYR A 188 -7.60 10.58 -24.99
C TYR A 188 -8.36 11.86 -25.27
N ASP A 189 -8.82 12.04 -26.51
CA ASP A 189 -9.71 13.13 -26.88
C ASP A 189 -11.19 12.66 -26.77
N PRO A 190 -11.93 13.15 -25.78
CA PRO A 190 -13.29 12.70 -25.54
C PRO A 190 -14.30 13.20 -26.56
N PHE A 191 -13.99 14.26 -27.30
CA PHE A 191 -14.89 14.81 -28.32
C PHE A 191 -14.83 14.00 -29.62
N TYR A 192 -13.62 13.63 -30.02
CA TYR A 192 -13.40 12.83 -31.22
C TYR A 192 -13.33 11.32 -30.93
N ARG A 193 -13.29 10.92 -29.65
CA ARG A 193 -13.27 9.53 -29.20
C ARG A 193 -12.12 8.70 -29.77
N TYR A 194 -10.93 9.26 -29.80
CA TYR A 194 -9.73 8.54 -30.16
C TYR A 194 -8.57 8.86 -29.23
N THR A 195 -7.65 7.90 -29.11
CA THR A 195 -6.41 8.06 -28.34
C THR A 195 -5.42 8.85 -29.18
N VAL A 196 -4.84 9.87 -28.56
CA VAL A 196 -3.85 10.78 -29.18
C VAL A 196 -2.45 10.29 -28.91
N ARG A 197 -2.20 9.83 -27.67
CA ARG A 197 -0.90 9.39 -27.20
C ARG A 197 -1.04 8.26 -26.20
N VAL A 198 -0.09 7.34 -26.21
CA VAL A 198 0.05 6.30 -25.20
C VAL A 198 1.47 6.28 -24.65
N GLU A 199 1.58 5.99 -23.38
CA GLU A 199 2.84 5.58 -22.77
C GLU A 199 2.76 4.08 -22.51
N VAL A 200 3.79 3.36 -22.92
CA VAL A 200 3.88 1.90 -22.78
C VAL A 200 5.23 1.52 -22.22
N GLY A 201 5.31 0.39 -21.58
CA GLY A 201 6.55 -0.10 -20.98
C GLY A 201 6.27 -1.16 -19.92
N ASP A 202 7.31 -1.54 -19.22
CA ASP A 202 7.16 -2.33 -18.02
C ASP A 202 6.53 -1.46 -16.94
N TYR A 203 5.28 -1.74 -16.63
CA TYR A 203 4.63 -1.10 -15.49
C TYR A 203 5.26 -1.64 -14.21
N VAL A 204 6.30 -0.95 -13.74
CA VAL A 204 6.74 -1.08 -12.36
C VAL A 204 5.93 -0.07 -11.56
N PRO A 205 4.98 -0.48 -10.75
CA PRO A 205 4.33 0.46 -9.84
C PRO A 205 5.44 1.13 -9.02
N ASN A 206 5.59 2.45 -9.12
CA ASN A 206 6.50 3.23 -8.26
C ASN A 206 6.23 2.96 -6.76
N LEU A 207 5.06 2.42 -6.46
CA LEU A 207 4.68 1.90 -5.16
C LEU A 207 5.44 0.62 -4.78
N LEU A 208 5.75 -0.28 -5.72
CA LEU A 208 6.48 -1.52 -5.42
C LEU A 208 7.92 -1.25 -4.99
N ALA A 209 8.61 -0.31 -5.60
CA ALA A 209 9.96 0.07 -5.17
C ALA A 209 9.94 0.73 -3.78
N SER A 210 8.97 1.61 -3.50
CA SER A 210 8.78 2.21 -2.18
C SER A 210 8.28 1.20 -1.16
N THR A 211 7.43 0.25 -1.57
CA THR A 211 6.89 -0.80 -0.70
C THR A 211 7.93 -1.86 -0.38
N ALA A 212 8.80 -2.25 -1.33
CA ALA A 212 9.92 -3.15 -1.05
C ALA A 212 10.88 -2.53 -0.03
N THR A 213 11.23 -1.25 -0.19
CA THR A 213 12.06 -0.52 0.76
C THR A 213 11.40 -0.38 2.13
N GLN A 214 10.08 -0.12 2.17
CA GLN A 214 9.32 -0.05 3.42
C GLN A 214 9.18 -1.43 4.07
N LEU A 215 8.96 -2.49 3.29
CA LEU A 215 8.88 -3.86 3.80
C LEU A 215 10.22 -4.31 4.39
N ASP A 216 11.34 -3.98 3.77
CA ASP A 216 12.67 -4.25 4.32
C ASP A 216 12.93 -3.46 5.60
N ARG A 217 12.47 -2.19 5.65
CA ARG A 217 12.53 -1.39 6.88
C ARG A 217 11.67 -2.00 7.99
N VAL A 218 10.44 -2.37 7.71
CA VAL A 218 9.54 -3.04 8.66
C VAL A 218 10.13 -4.37 9.13
N ARG A 219 10.72 -5.18 8.23
CA ARG A 219 11.43 -6.41 8.61
C ARG A 219 12.62 -6.15 9.52
N GLN A 220 13.37 -5.08 9.28
CA GLN A 220 14.49 -4.68 10.14
C GLN A 220 13.99 -4.21 11.50
N GLU A 221 12.89 -3.45 11.56
CA GLU A 221 12.26 -3.00 12.81
C GLU A 221 11.70 -4.18 13.59
N PHE A 222 11.05 -5.16 12.95
CA PHE A 222 10.62 -6.41 13.60
C PHE A 222 11.79 -7.21 14.15
N LYS A 223 12.87 -7.40 13.39
CA LYS A 223 14.07 -8.09 13.88
C LYS A 223 14.70 -7.38 15.07
N ALA A 224 14.71 -6.04 15.06
CA ALA A 224 15.22 -5.25 16.19
C ALA A 224 14.31 -5.35 17.42
N ALA A 225 12.99 -5.37 17.23
CA ALA A 225 12.00 -5.56 18.29
C ALA A 225 12.08 -6.97 18.90
N ASP A 226 12.19 -8.01 18.07
CA ASP A 226 12.40 -9.41 18.50
C ASP A 226 13.71 -9.55 19.27
N GLY A 227 14.79 -8.93 18.81
CA GLY A 227 16.07 -8.92 19.54
C GLY A 227 15.97 -8.26 20.91
N LYS A 228 15.22 -7.13 21.01
CA LYS A 228 14.96 -6.48 22.32
C LYS A 228 14.09 -7.31 23.22
N LEU A 229 13.04 -7.94 22.69
CA LEU A 229 12.16 -8.82 23.46
C LEU A 229 12.93 -10.04 23.99
N LEU A 230 13.73 -10.68 23.14
CA LEU A 230 14.57 -11.81 23.55
C LEU A 230 15.55 -11.42 24.64
N SER A 231 16.22 -10.26 24.52
CA SER A 231 17.12 -9.73 25.54
C SER A 231 16.39 -9.45 26.86
N SER A 232 15.15 -8.93 26.81
CA SER A 232 14.33 -8.70 27.99
C SER A 232 13.93 -10.00 28.67
N ILE A 233 13.56 -11.03 27.90
CA ILE A 233 13.24 -12.37 28.42
C ILE A 233 14.46 -12.98 29.12
N GLN A 234 15.66 -12.90 28.52
CA GLN A 234 16.89 -13.40 29.13
C GLN A 234 17.21 -12.68 30.44
N THR A 235 16.94 -11.38 30.51
CA THR A 235 17.13 -10.59 31.76
C THR A 235 16.14 -11.04 32.84
N VAL A 236 14.88 -11.29 32.50
CA VAL A 236 13.86 -11.80 33.42
C VAL A 236 14.24 -13.19 33.93
N ASP A 237 14.69 -14.09 33.05
CA ASP A 237 15.17 -15.43 33.43
C ASP A 237 16.37 -15.37 34.40
N GLY A 238 17.33 -14.47 34.12
CA GLY A 238 18.46 -14.23 35.02
C GLY A 238 18.02 -13.75 36.41
N ASN A 239 17.07 -12.79 36.44
CA ASN A 239 16.52 -12.29 37.71
C ASN A 239 15.73 -13.36 38.46
N LEU A 240 14.96 -14.19 37.78
CA LEU A 240 14.20 -15.30 38.34
C LEU A 240 15.14 -16.34 38.95
N SER A 241 16.25 -16.68 38.29
CA SER A 241 17.29 -17.57 38.81
C SER A 241 17.93 -17.02 40.08
N THR A 242 18.26 -15.72 40.08
CA THR A 242 18.82 -15.04 41.27
C THR A 242 17.83 -15.04 42.43
N LEU A 243 16.55 -14.77 42.15
CA LEU A 243 15.49 -14.85 43.16
C LEU A 243 15.35 -16.27 43.74
N SER A 244 15.37 -17.28 42.88
CA SER A 244 15.30 -18.69 43.29
C SER A 244 16.47 -19.08 44.23
N GLN A 245 17.69 -18.64 43.89
CA GLN A 245 18.87 -18.85 44.75
C GLN A 245 18.71 -18.13 46.10
N THR A 246 18.18 -16.90 46.09
CA THR A 246 17.94 -16.13 47.31
C THR A 246 16.91 -16.81 48.18
N VAL A 247 15.79 -17.29 47.61
CA VAL A 247 14.77 -18.06 48.34
C VAL A 247 15.33 -19.34 48.93
N SER A 248 16.15 -20.08 48.19
CA SER A 248 16.84 -21.28 48.72
C SER A 248 17.77 -20.94 49.89
N GLY A 249 18.49 -19.81 49.78
CA GLY A 249 19.33 -19.32 50.88
C GLY A 249 18.51 -18.94 52.13
N PHE A 250 17.33 -18.35 51.96
CA PHE A 250 16.42 -18.09 53.08
C PHE A 250 15.89 -19.38 53.71
N ASN A 251 15.50 -20.38 52.92
CA ASN A 251 15.05 -21.67 53.43
C ASN A 251 16.14 -22.35 54.29
N THR A 252 17.39 -22.37 53.80
CA THR A 252 18.51 -22.90 54.59
C THR A 252 18.72 -22.16 55.93
N ARG A 253 18.56 -20.83 55.92
CA ARG A 253 18.67 -20.03 57.17
C ARG A 253 17.52 -20.30 58.14
N ILE A 254 16.30 -20.51 57.62
CA ILE A 254 15.14 -20.88 58.40
C ILE A 254 15.38 -22.28 59.08
N GLU A 255 15.79 -23.28 58.31
CA GLU A 255 16.08 -24.61 58.78
C GLU A 255 17.15 -24.59 59.88
N ASN A 256 18.22 -23.80 59.75
CA ASN A 256 19.26 -23.63 60.77
C ASN A 256 18.72 -22.96 62.04
N ALA A 257 17.84 -21.92 61.85
CA ALA A 257 17.22 -21.25 63.00
C ALA A 257 16.25 -22.19 63.74
N GLU A 258 15.47 -23.00 63.07
CA GLU A 258 14.57 -23.99 63.61
C GLU A 258 15.38 -25.07 64.40
N GLY A 259 16.49 -25.51 63.80
CA GLY A 259 17.40 -26.42 64.47
C GLY A 259 18.00 -25.83 65.79
N ALA A 260 18.39 -24.55 65.75
CA ALA A 260 18.89 -23.85 66.93
C ALA A 260 17.83 -23.71 68.04
N VAL A 261 16.58 -23.36 67.64
CA VAL A 261 15.43 -23.26 68.54
C VAL A 261 15.13 -24.62 69.18
N SER A 262 15.18 -25.70 68.40
CA SER A 262 14.99 -27.07 68.91
C SER A 262 16.04 -27.43 69.90
N THR A 263 17.31 -27.14 69.63
CA THR A 263 18.44 -27.37 70.58
C THR A 263 18.26 -26.55 71.82
N LEU A 264 17.86 -25.29 71.73
CA LEU A 264 17.63 -24.46 72.94
C LEU A 264 16.44 -24.99 73.73
N SER A 265 15.36 -25.45 73.13
CA SER A 265 14.21 -26.07 73.79
C SER A 265 14.63 -27.32 74.60
N GLN A 266 15.44 -28.17 73.95
CA GLN A 266 15.99 -29.37 74.66
C GLN A 266 16.86 -28.99 75.84
N THR A 267 17.70 -27.96 75.71
CA THR A 267 18.56 -27.47 76.80
C THR A 267 17.72 -26.91 77.92
N VAL A 268 16.71 -26.13 77.67
CA VAL A 268 15.77 -25.59 78.68
C VAL A 268 15.03 -26.72 79.38
N SER A 269 14.55 -27.72 78.64
CA SER A 269 13.93 -28.93 79.28
C SER A 269 14.87 -29.67 80.15
N GLY A 270 16.15 -29.85 79.81
CA GLY A 270 17.16 -30.44 80.58
C GLY A 270 17.52 -29.67 81.87
N PHE A 271 17.45 -28.34 81.81
CA PHE A 271 17.59 -27.51 83.01
C PHE A 271 16.40 -27.65 83.96
N ASN A 272 15.19 -27.69 83.45
CA ASN A 272 13.98 -27.87 84.26
C ASN A 272 14.04 -29.21 85.05
N THR A 273 14.46 -30.31 84.38
CA THR A 273 14.59 -31.63 85.00
C THR A 273 15.66 -31.65 86.06
N ARG A 274 16.61 -30.71 86.06
CA ARG A 274 17.69 -30.66 87.08
C ARG A 274 17.33 -29.78 88.28
N ILE A 275 16.27 -29.01 88.21
CA ILE A 275 15.78 -28.11 89.25
C ILE A 275 14.73 -28.80 90.14
N GLU A 276 14.04 -29.84 89.61
CA GLU A 276 13.20 -30.75 90.39
C GLU A 276 14.05 -31.78 91.11
#